data_51e2d50944cfad1dbe820dc113dacd2a
#
_entry.id   51e2d50944cfad1dbe820dc113dacd2a
#
_cell.length_a   1.000
_cell.length_b   1.000
_cell.length_c   1.000
_cell.angle_alpha   90.00
_cell.angle_beta   90.00
_cell.angle_gamma   90.00
#
_symmetry.space_group_name_H-M   'P 1'
#
loop_
_entity.id
_entity.type
_entity.pdbx_description
1 polymer ?
#
loop_
_entity_poly.entity_id
_entity_poly.type
_entity_poly.pdbx_seq_one_letter_code
_entity_poly.pdbx_strand_id
1 'polypeptide(L)'
;DIIAFDEYCARLGIELVPSVSTFGHQYMAMRTRELRHLGEFPEDADRQYGFVERQRHHTLNITEPESLAFSFKLIDAYMQLFRTRKFNICGDETFDLGRGRSKPEAERRGVAAMYADFVSQLCRHLSESGREPMFWGDIAVEMPQILGLLPDNVTLLNWLYAPGIGEDKVRLVAQAGAPQYVCSAVWCWNALLPRLDDSWNNISRLARYGVKYGAVGYLVTDWGDYGHVNDPRMAVSGMIFGAQCAWNPMAHIQGEAGCGDGEEGSAAGYADAAADAVRENKAAADGDSPAPLPSSSESDDYTGGAADAIAGAPAGGDGSCAEMCRRVAEVEYGDRSGGIVEALRDAACRVAFSWDDMVWYCELDEGDGRMNRDAASAMHLGVHGFSGEYGREWEARLLGSTDLDEARRTMLQGLSPHIVRAAEANEALLCDAMRLGAAAGRASRLGAARRDVPAMLAAIEGQRWFNLVGLCLARRHDVITVDAGDIARASAGLIEPDAGSSAGPEAVQYVSIRVARGLERWFETYCDLWRSVSAESELARIASIVWRCADALRS
;
A
#
# COMPACT_ATOMS: atom_id res chain seq x y z
N ASP A 1 -16.66 -1.58 -22.07
CA ASP A 1 -17.55 -2.74 -22.18
C ASP A 1 -16.80 -3.99 -21.69
N ILE A 2 -17.18 -4.50 -20.49
CA ILE A 2 -16.50 -5.63 -19.82
C ILE A 2 -16.61 -6.91 -20.65
N ILE A 3 -17.74 -7.20 -21.26
CA ILE A 3 -17.97 -8.41 -22.08
C ILE A 3 -17.01 -8.42 -23.28
N ALA A 4 -16.89 -7.30 -23.99
CA ALA A 4 -15.96 -7.21 -25.13
C ALA A 4 -14.49 -7.33 -24.70
N PHE A 5 -14.17 -6.84 -23.51
CA PHE A 5 -12.82 -6.97 -22.92
C PHE A 5 -12.54 -8.42 -22.50
N ASP A 6 -13.49 -9.11 -21.88
CA ASP A 6 -13.37 -10.53 -21.55
C ASP A 6 -13.18 -11.39 -22.82
N GLU A 7 -13.93 -11.11 -23.90
CA GLU A 7 -13.74 -11.75 -25.19
C GLU A 7 -12.37 -11.46 -25.83
N TYR A 8 -11.87 -10.23 -25.68
CA TYR A 8 -10.55 -9.87 -26.17
C TYR A 8 -9.46 -10.63 -25.40
N CYS A 9 -9.51 -10.67 -24.07
CA CYS A 9 -8.59 -11.42 -23.23
C CYS A 9 -8.55 -12.90 -23.61
N ALA A 10 -9.71 -13.52 -23.79
CA ALA A 10 -9.76 -14.94 -24.16
C ALA A 10 -9.15 -15.26 -25.53
N ARG A 11 -9.27 -14.35 -26.52
CA ARG A 11 -8.55 -14.54 -27.79
C ARG A 11 -7.05 -14.56 -27.63
N LEU A 12 -6.52 -13.96 -26.55
CA LEU A 12 -5.11 -13.95 -26.18
C LEU A 12 -4.74 -15.08 -25.23
N GLY A 13 -5.66 -15.97 -24.88
CA GLY A 13 -5.43 -17.04 -23.91
C GLY A 13 -5.41 -16.56 -22.45
N ILE A 14 -5.96 -15.38 -22.20
CA ILE A 14 -6.05 -14.76 -20.86
C ILE A 14 -7.46 -14.96 -20.30
N GLU A 15 -7.55 -15.51 -19.09
CA GLU A 15 -8.78 -15.64 -18.33
C GLU A 15 -9.02 -14.39 -17.48
N LEU A 16 -10.08 -13.65 -17.76
CA LEU A 16 -10.47 -12.49 -16.96
C LEU A 16 -11.33 -12.95 -15.78
N VAL A 17 -10.90 -12.72 -14.55
CA VAL A 17 -11.59 -13.15 -13.31
C VAL A 17 -12.17 -11.93 -12.60
N PRO A 18 -13.49 -11.89 -12.28
CA PRO A 18 -14.06 -10.81 -11.50
C PRO A 18 -13.57 -10.82 -10.06
N SER A 19 -13.33 -9.62 -9.53
CA SER A 19 -13.06 -9.36 -8.11
C SER A 19 -14.05 -8.30 -7.63
N VAL A 20 -14.94 -8.67 -6.71
CA VAL A 20 -16.08 -7.84 -6.31
C VAL A 20 -16.16 -7.79 -4.79
N SER A 21 -16.01 -6.59 -4.23
CA SER A 21 -16.19 -6.38 -2.78
C SER A 21 -17.64 -6.67 -2.39
N THR A 22 -17.85 -7.74 -1.64
CA THR A 22 -19.16 -8.21 -1.22
C THR A 22 -19.39 -8.13 0.28
N PHE A 23 -18.39 -7.70 1.05
CA PHE A 23 -18.45 -7.65 2.51
C PHE A 23 -17.79 -6.38 3.08
N GLY A 24 -16.45 -6.27 3.03
CA GLY A 24 -15.70 -5.04 3.32
C GLY A 24 -15.75 -4.05 2.15
N HIS A 25 -15.09 -2.92 2.30
CA HIS A 25 -14.88 -1.89 1.25
C HIS A 25 -16.16 -1.36 0.59
N GLN A 26 -17.26 -1.30 1.32
CA GLN A 26 -18.57 -0.86 0.81
C GLN A 26 -18.81 0.67 0.93
N TYR A 27 -17.75 1.46 0.99
CA TYR A 27 -17.82 2.91 1.21
C TYR A 27 -18.85 3.63 0.32
N MET A 28 -18.80 3.38 -0.99
CA MET A 28 -19.67 4.08 -1.91
C MET A 28 -21.13 3.64 -1.79
N ALA A 29 -21.36 2.35 -1.55
CA ALA A 29 -22.71 1.81 -1.35
C ALA A 29 -23.33 2.31 -0.05
N MET A 30 -22.59 2.25 1.07
CA MET A 30 -23.09 2.63 2.39
C MET A 30 -23.40 4.13 2.53
N ARG A 31 -22.94 4.98 1.64
CA ARG A 31 -23.25 6.42 1.60
C ARG A 31 -24.55 6.75 0.89
N THR A 32 -25.16 5.79 0.20
CA THR A 32 -26.43 6.01 -0.48
C THR A 32 -27.61 5.95 0.50
N ARG A 33 -28.67 6.68 0.22
CA ARG A 33 -29.90 6.64 1.04
C ARG A 33 -30.51 5.24 1.08
N GLU A 34 -30.39 4.50 0.00
CA GLU A 34 -30.99 3.19 -0.17
C GLU A 34 -30.27 2.11 0.63
N LEU A 35 -28.92 2.18 0.70
CA LEU A 35 -28.10 1.09 1.25
C LEU A 35 -27.43 1.41 2.60
N ARG A 36 -27.51 2.67 3.08
CA ARG A 36 -26.82 3.06 4.32
C ARG A 36 -27.20 2.21 5.55
N HIS A 37 -28.43 1.73 5.57
CA HIS A 37 -28.95 0.90 6.66
C HIS A 37 -28.29 -0.50 6.72
N LEU A 38 -27.58 -0.91 5.67
CA LEU A 38 -26.86 -2.18 5.61
C LEU A 38 -25.45 -2.09 6.25
N GLY A 39 -24.95 -0.89 6.58
CA GLY A 39 -23.63 -0.70 7.18
C GLY A 39 -23.62 -0.96 8.67
N GLU A 40 -22.45 -1.25 9.21
CA GLU A 40 -22.20 -1.34 10.66
C GLU A 40 -22.49 -0.02 11.39
N PHE A 41 -22.23 1.13 10.74
CA PHE A 41 -22.39 2.48 11.25
C PHE A 41 -23.22 3.35 10.29
N PRO A 42 -24.55 3.11 10.16
CA PRO A 42 -25.39 3.87 9.24
C PRO A 42 -25.51 5.37 9.57
N GLU A 43 -25.28 5.75 10.84
CA GLU A 43 -25.23 7.14 11.30
C GLU A 43 -24.08 7.94 10.68
N ASP A 44 -22.98 7.27 10.30
CA ASP A 44 -21.82 7.91 9.70
C ASP A 44 -21.89 8.01 8.16
N ALA A 45 -22.98 7.58 7.56
CA ALA A 45 -23.12 7.52 6.09
C ALA A 45 -22.94 8.88 5.38
N ASP A 46 -23.25 9.98 6.04
CA ASP A 46 -23.09 11.34 5.51
C ASP A 46 -21.70 11.95 5.81
N ARG A 47 -20.89 11.30 6.68
CA ARG A 47 -19.53 11.73 7.01
C ARG A 47 -18.62 11.55 5.79
N GLN A 48 -17.79 12.53 5.52
CA GLN A 48 -16.73 12.41 4.52
C GLN A 48 -15.48 11.89 5.21
N TYR A 49 -15.04 10.72 4.78
CA TYR A 49 -13.80 10.14 5.26
C TYR A 49 -12.63 10.54 4.36
N GLY A 50 -11.46 10.75 4.95
CA GLY A 50 -10.19 10.86 4.29
C GLY A 50 -9.75 9.54 3.64
N PHE A 51 -8.56 9.51 3.07
CA PHE A 51 -8.01 8.28 2.48
C PHE A 51 -7.79 7.21 3.54
N VAL A 52 -7.22 7.59 4.69
CA VAL A 52 -6.86 6.67 5.78
C VAL A 52 -8.09 6.07 6.44
N GLU A 53 -9.06 6.91 6.83
CA GLU A 53 -10.29 6.44 7.48
C GLU A 53 -11.12 5.56 6.55
N ARG A 54 -11.18 5.93 5.26
CA ARG A 54 -11.95 5.20 4.25
C ARG A 54 -11.53 3.74 4.12
N GLN A 55 -10.27 3.41 4.33
CA GLN A 55 -9.78 2.03 4.27
C GLN A 55 -10.26 1.19 5.46
N ARG A 56 -10.50 1.82 6.61
CA ARG A 56 -10.83 1.13 7.87
C ARG A 56 -12.32 0.96 8.12
N HIS A 57 -13.18 1.67 7.41
CA HIS A 57 -14.61 1.68 7.63
C HIS A 57 -15.37 1.14 6.41
N HIS A 58 -16.64 0.80 6.58
CA HIS A 58 -17.59 0.40 5.53
C HIS A 58 -17.71 -1.10 5.30
N THR A 59 -17.80 -1.83 6.39
CA THR A 59 -18.20 -3.23 6.41
C THR A 59 -19.73 -3.34 6.46
N LEU A 60 -20.30 -4.29 5.72
CA LEU A 60 -21.72 -4.64 5.83
C LEU A 60 -22.01 -5.20 7.23
N ASN A 61 -23.13 -4.78 7.83
CA ASN A 61 -23.72 -5.44 8.98
C ASN A 61 -24.36 -6.76 8.53
N ILE A 62 -23.66 -7.86 8.73
CA ILE A 62 -24.11 -9.20 8.30
C ILE A 62 -25.21 -9.81 9.16
N THR A 63 -25.61 -9.14 10.25
CA THR A 63 -26.80 -9.51 11.02
C THR A 63 -28.10 -8.99 10.40
N GLU A 64 -27.98 -8.09 9.41
CA GLU A 64 -29.10 -7.60 8.62
C GLU A 64 -29.34 -8.54 7.43
N PRO A 65 -30.51 -9.21 7.32
CA PRO A 65 -30.78 -10.18 6.25
C PRO A 65 -30.64 -9.58 4.83
N GLU A 66 -30.92 -8.30 4.66
CA GLU A 66 -30.79 -7.62 3.37
C GLU A 66 -29.33 -7.50 2.93
N SER A 67 -28.35 -7.55 3.84
CA SER A 67 -26.92 -7.52 3.51
C SER A 67 -26.51 -8.72 2.66
N LEU A 68 -26.98 -9.91 3.01
CA LEU A 68 -26.72 -11.12 2.23
C LEU A 68 -27.38 -11.02 0.84
N ALA A 69 -28.63 -10.55 0.78
CA ALA A 69 -29.34 -10.36 -0.49
C ALA A 69 -28.66 -9.32 -1.39
N PHE A 70 -28.11 -8.26 -0.80
CA PHE A 70 -27.30 -7.26 -1.51
C PHE A 70 -26.05 -7.88 -2.13
N SER A 71 -25.29 -8.67 -1.36
CA SER A 71 -24.08 -9.34 -1.83
C SER A 71 -24.38 -10.36 -2.93
N PHE A 72 -25.46 -11.14 -2.82
CA PHE A 72 -25.92 -12.05 -3.88
C PHE A 72 -26.26 -11.27 -5.17
N LYS A 73 -26.95 -10.16 -5.06
CA LYS A 73 -27.28 -9.32 -6.21
C LYS A 73 -26.04 -8.81 -6.94
N LEU A 74 -25.01 -8.42 -6.21
CA LEU A 74 -23.72 -8.03 -6.80
C LEU A 74 -23.07 -9.21 -7.53
N ILE A 75 -22.96 -10.36 -6.86
CA ILE A 75 -22.39 -11.59 -7.43
C ILE A 75 -23.12 -11.96 -8.72
N ASP A 76 -24.46 -12.05 -8.69
CA ASP A 76 -25.28 -12.44 -9.83
C ASP A 76 -25.12 -11.48 -11.01
N ALA A 77 -25.03 -10.17 -10.74
CA ALA A 77 -24.83 -9.18 -11.78
C ALA A 77 -23.46 -9.34 -12.48
N TYR A 78 -22.41 -9.59 -11.72
CA TYR A 78 -21.07 -9.75 -12.28
C TYR A 78 -20.86 -11.13 -12.94
N MET A 79 -21.43 -12.21 -12.42
CA MET A 79 -21.32 -13.54 -13.02
C MET A 79 -21.76 -13.59 -14.49
N GLN A 80 -22.68 -12.73 -14.89
CA GLN A 80 -23.18 -12.68 -16.27
C GLN A 80 -22.21 -12.01 -17.26
N LEU A 81 -21.22 -11.27 -16.74
CA LEU A 81 -20.31 -10.48 -17.56
C LEU A 81 -19.02 -11.22 -17.91
N PHE A 82 -18.73 -12.35 -17.25
CA PHE A 82 -17.47 -13.07 -17.35
C PHE A 82 -17.68 -14.55 -17.70
N ARG A 83 -16.82 -15.07 -18.55
CA ARG A 83 -16.83 -16.48 -18.98
C ARG A 83 -16.13 -17.41 -18.01
N THR A 84 -15.23 -16.89 -17.19
CA THR A 84 -14.50 -17.69 -16.19
C THR A 84 -15.42 -18.38 -15.21
N ARG A 85 -14.99 -19.52 -14.69
CA ARG A 85 -15.64 -20.15 -13.53
C ARG A 85 -15.19 -19.55 -12.20
N LYS A 86 -14.02 -18.96 -12.14
CA LYS A 86 -13.47 -18.34 -10.93
C LYS A 86 -14.20 -17.05 -10.60
N PHE A 87 -14.38 -16.79 -9.30
CA PHE A 87 -14.99 -15.57 -8.83
C PHE A 87 -14.40 -15.18 -7.46
N ASN A 88 -13.75 -14.01 -7.37
CA ASN A 88 -13.27 -13.46 -6.12
C ASN A 88 -14.33 -12.58 -5.48
N ILE A 89 -14.83 -13.00 -4.31
CA ILE A 89 -15.81 -12.23 -3.51
C ILE A 89 -15.15 -11.17 -2.63
N CYS A 90 -13.85 -11.00 -2.67
CA CYS A 90 -13.04 -10.19 -1.77
C CYS A 90 -13.15 -10.65 -0.31
N GLY A 91 -13.87 -9.94 0.55
CA GLY A 91 -14.10 -10.35 1.95
C GLY A 91 -12.97 -9.96 2.90
N ASP A 92 -11.97 -9.23 2.41
CA ASP A 92 -10.84 -8.69 3.13
C ASP A 92 -11.23 -7.48 3.99
N GLU A 93 -10.36 -7.16 4.95
CA GLU A 93 -10.37 -5.92 5.74
C GLU A 93 -11.75 -5.52 6.31
N THR A 94 -12.45 -6.50 6.86
CA THR A 94 -13.78 -6.30 7.46
C THR A 94 -13.69 -5.70 8.87
N PHE A 95 -12.96 -4.60 9.00
CA PHE A 95 -12.56 -4.01 10.29
C PHE A 95 -13.71 -3.59 11.20
N ASP A 96 -14.87 -3.25 10.65
CA ASP A 96 -16.04 -2.83 11.45
C ASP A 96 -16.85 -4.01 12.00
N LEU A 97 -16.60 -5.23 11.54
CA LEU A 97 -17.37 -6.40 11.95
C LEU A 97 -17.31 -6.61 13.47
N GLY A 98 -18.47 -6.65 14.10
CA GLY A 98 -18.60 -6.79 15.53
C GLY A 98 -18.35 -5.50 16.33
N ARG A 99 -18.15 -4.37 15.69
CA ARG A 99 -17.91 -3.08 16.37
C ARG A 99 -19.12 -2.16 16.38
N GLY A 100 -19.95 -2.23 15.34
CA GLY A 100 -21.17 -1.43 15.19
C GLY A 100 -22.43 -2.18 15.59
N ARG A 101 -23.39 -2.24 14.66
CA ARG A 101 -24.70 -2.86 14.89
C ARG A 101 -24.64 -4.38 15.11
N SER A 102 -23.63 -5.05 14.57
CA SER A 102 -23.41 -6.47 14.78
C SER A 102 -22.73 -6.82 16.11
N LYS A 103 -22.34 -5.85 16.93
CA LYS A 103 -21.64 -6.06 18.20
C LYS A 103 -22.34 -7.08 19.13
N PRO A 104 -23.66 -7.01 19.37
CA PRO A 104 -24.32 -7.98 20.26
C PRO A 104 -24.20 -9.43 19.76
N GLU A 105 -24.19 -9.62 18.44
CA GLU A 105 -24.03 -10.95 17.84
C GLU A 105 -22.57 -11.42 17.92
N ALA A 106 -21.61 -10.50 17.76
CA ALA A 106 -20.19 -10.80 17.93
C ALA A 106 -19.86 -11.22 19.38
N GLU A 107 -20.46 -10.57 20.38
CA GLU A 107 -20.34 -10.94 21.79
C GLU A 107 -20.94 -12.34 22.06
N ARG A 108 -21.98 -12.72 21.35
CA ARG A 108 -22.67 -14.01 21.49
C ARG A 108 -21.97 -15.18 20.78
N ARG A 109 -21.47 -14.97 19.55
CA ARG A 109 -20.97 -16.04 18.66
C ARG A 109 -19.47 -15.98 18.39
N GLY A 110 -18.85 -14.83 18.61
CA GLY A 110 -17.50 -14.51 18.16
C GLY A 110 -17.44 -14.09 16.68
N VAL A 111 -16.52 -13.16 16.38
CA VAL A 111 -16.33 -12.58 15.04
C VAL A 111 -15.96 -13.65 14.01
N ALA A 112 -15.06 -14.59 14.35
CA ALA A 112 -14.63 -15.64 13.45
C ALA A 112 -15.78 -16.52 12.93
N ALA A 113 -16.71 -16.89 13.82
CA ALA A 113 -17.87 -17.69 13.44
C ALA A 113 -18.85 -16.91 12.56
N MET A 114 -19.01 -15.62 12.83
CA MET A 114 -19.86 -14.73 12.03
C MET A 114 -19.28 -14.54 10.62
N TYR A 115 -17.98 -14.26 10.55
CA TYR A 115 -17.27 -14.10 9.27
C TYR A 115 -17.37 -15.38 8.42
N ALA A 116 -17.00 -16.52 9.00
CA ALA A 116 -17.01 -17.81 8.31
C ALA A 116 -18.42 -18.19 7.79
N ASP A 117 -19.46 -17.92 8.58
CA ASP A 117 -20.84 -18.19 8.19
C ASP A 117 -21.29 -17.36 7.00
N PHE A 118 -21.00 -16.05 7.01
CA PHE A 118 -21.35 -15.15 5.92
C PHE A 118 -20.58 -15.50 4.63
N VAL A 119 -19.26 -15.62 4.70
CA VAL A 119 -18.42 -15.99 3.54
C VAL A 119 -18.82 -17.35 2.98
N SER A 120 -19.13 -18.34 3.86
CA SER A 120 -19.60 -19.65 3.41
C SER A 120 -20.92 -19.61 2.66
N GLN A 121 -21.83 -18.69 3.00
CA GLN A 121 -23.08 -18.50 2.27
C GLN A 121 -22.81 -17.95 0.87
N LEU A 122 -21.92 -16.97 0.74
CA LEU A 122 -21.51 -16.41 -0.56
C LEU A 122 -20.84 -17.47 -1.44
N CYS A 123 -19.93 -18.26 -0.85
CA CYS A 123 -19.24 -19.33 -1.57
C CYS A 123 -20.17 -20.44 -2.03
N ARG A 124 -21.16 -20.83 -1.21
CA ARG A 124 -22.19 -21.80 -1.61
C ARG A 124 -23.03 -21.30 -2.77
N HIS A 125 -23.47 -20.04 -2.73
CA HIS A 125 -24.24 -19.42 -3.81
C HIS A 125 -23.50 -19.47 -5.15
N LEU A 126 -22.19 -19.16 -5.14
CA LEU A 126 -21.32 -19.29 -6.31
C LEU A 126 -21.19 -20.74 -6.79
N SER A 127 -20.97 -21.68 -5.86
CA SER A 127 -20.81 -23.11 -6.18
C SER A 127 -22.08 -23.72 -6.79
N GLU A 128 -23.25 -23.38 -6.26
CA GLU A 128 -24.55 -23.78 -6.80
C GLU A 128 -24.78 -23.25 -8.21
N SER A 129 -24.18 -22.09 -8.53
CA SER A 129 -24.17 -21.48 -9.87
C SER A 129 -23.05 -22.02 -10.77
N GLY A 130 -22.30 -23.07 -10.34
CA GLY A 130 -21.20 -23.68 -11.09
C GLY A 130 -19.93 -22.85 -11.13
N ARG A 131 -19.78 -21.87 -10.23
CA ARG A 131 -18.57 -21.05 -10.10
C ARG A 131 -17.62 -21.62 -9.02
N GLU A 132 -16.36 -21.21 -9.10
CA GLU A 132 -15.27 -21.56 -8.21
C GLU A 132 -14.98 -20.34 -7.31
N PRO A 133 -15.40 -20.36 -6.03
CA PRO A 133 -15.27 -19.21 -5.15
C PRO A 133 -13.83 -19.00 -4.71
N MET A 134 -13.42 -17.73 -4.67
CA MET A 134 -12.14 -17.25 -4.14
C MET A 134 -12.41 -16.07 -3.20
N PHE A 135 -11.54 -15.84 -2.21
CA PHE A 135 -11.57 -14.63 -1.39
C PHE A 135 -10.18 -14.29 -0.84
N TRP A 136 -9.96 -13.04 -0.41
CA TRP A 136 -8.73 -12.61 0.20
C TRP A 136 -8.57 -13.19 1.60
N GLY A 137 -7.41 -13.77 1.87
CA GLY A 137 -7.18 -14.68 2.98
C GLY A 137 -6.78 -14.05 4.31
N ASP A 138 -6.60 -12.72 4.41
CA ASP A 138 -6.09 -12.01 5.59
C ASP A 138 -6.83 -12.39 6.88
N ILE A 139 -8.15 -12.23 6.91
CA ILE A 139 -8.98 -12.55 8.10
C ILE A 139 -8.88 -14.02 8.48
N ALA A 140 -8.81 -14.94 7.49
CA ALA A 140 -8.70 -16.37 7.75
C ALA A 140 -7.29 -16.78 8.23
N VAL A 141 -6.27 -16.04 7.86
CA VAL A 141 -4.89 -16.24 8.34
C VAL A 141 -4.70 -15.67 9.75
N GLU A 142 -5.30 -14.52 10.05
CA GLU A 142 -5.29 -13.92 11.40
C GLU A 142 -6.13 -14.71 12.40
N MET A 143 -7.23 -15.31 11.94
CA MET A 143 -8.12 -16.17 12.74
C MET A 143 -8.19 -17.58 12.16
N PRO A 144 -7.14 -18.43 12.33
CA PRO A 144 -7.01 -19.71 11.64
C PRO A 144 -8.15 -20.70 11.86
N GLN A 145 -8.91 -20.55 12.94
CA GLN A 145 -10.12 -21.37 13.17
C GLN A 145 -11.17 -21.20 12.07
N ILE A 146 -11.13 -20.11 11.31
CA ILE A 146 -12.02 -19.87 10.16
C ILE A 146 -11.76 -20.92 9.07
N LEU A 147 -10.51 -21.30 8.83
CA LEU A 147 -10.14 -22.25 7.77
C LEU A 147 -10.91 -23.60 7.87
N GLY A 148 -11.16 -24.07 9.10
CA GLY A 148 -11.95 -25.28 9.34
C GLY A 148 -13.47 -25.10 9.25
N LEU A 149 -13.96 -23.89 9.04
CA LEU A 149 -15.38 -23.55 8.95
C LEU A 149 -15.83 -23.24 7.51
N LEU A 150 -14.89 -23.07 6.59
CA LEU A 150 -15.15 -22.76 5.19
C LEU A 150 -15.49 -24.02 4.38
N PRO A 151 -16.21 -23.90 3.25
CA PRO A 151 -16.37 -25.00 2.30
C PRO A 151 -15.03 -25.44 1.70
N ASP A 152 -14.85 -26.75 1.45
CA ASP A 152 -13.59 -27.34 0.97
C ASP A 152 -13.16 -26.86 -0.43
N ASN A 153 -14.08 -26.30 -1.23
CA ASN A 153 -13.83 -25.86 -2.60
C ASN A 153 -13.50 -24.38 -2.74
N VAL A 154 -13.21 -23.70 -1.63
CA VAL A 154 -12.89 -22.28 -1.61
C VAL A 154 -11.37 -22.06 -1.73
N THR A 155 -10.92 -21.22 -2.66
CA THR A 155 -9.51 -20.88 -2.80
C THR A 155 -9.20 -19.57 -2.08
N LEU A 156 -8.21 -19.59 -1.20
CA LEU A 156 -7.71 -18.40 -0.53
C LEU A 156 -6.72 -17.66 -1.42
N LEU A 157 -6.91 -16.34 -1.55
CA LEU A 157 -5.92 -15.43 -2.09
C LEU A 157 -5.09 -14.88 -0.93
N ASN A 158 -4.02 -15.60 -0.58
CA ASN A 158 -3.17 -15.32 0.57
C ASN A 158 -2.16 -14.22 0.23
N TRP A 159 -2.52 -12.96 0.47
CA TRP A 159 -1.70 -11.81 0.19
C TRP A 159 -0.75 -11.49 1.35
N LEU A 160 0.53 -11.36 1.02
CA LEU A 160 1.62 -11.18 1.97
C LEU A 160 2.67 -10.29 1.32
N TYR A 161 2.75 -9.02 1.71
CA TYR A 161 3.49 -8.02 0.93
C TYR A 161 4.86 -7.64 1.50
N ALA A 162 5.17 -8.00 2.74
CA ALA A 162 6.46 -7.65 3.33
C ALA A 162 7.64 -8.16 2.48
N PRO A 163 8.67 -7.33 2.20
CA PRO A 163 9.85 -7.77 1.45
C PRO A 163 10.60 -8.92 2.12
N GLY A 164 10.61 -8.92 3.45
CA GLY A 164 11.24 -9.95 4.29
C GLY A 164 10.32 -11.07 4.73
N ILE A 165 9.16 -11.26 4.08
CA ILE A 165 8.13 -12.22 4.51
C ILE A 165 8.70 -13.62 4.74
N GLY A 166 8.32 -14.23 5.86
CA GLY A 166 8.56 -15.63 6.18
C GLY A 166 7.55 -16.57 5.52
N GLU A 167 7.77 -17.85 5.69
CA GLU A 167 6.91 -18.89 5.09
C GLU A 167 5.71 -19.30 5.97
N ASP A 168 5.62 -18.78 7.21
CA ASP A 168 4.71 -19.29 8.25
C ASP A 168 3.24 -19.19 7.87
N LYS A 169 2.82 -18.07 7.31
CA LYS A 169 1.43 -17.84 6.88
C LYS A 169 1.05 -18.73 5.69
N VAL A 170 1.99 -18.96 4.75
CA VAL A 170 1.78 -19.88 3.61
C VAL A 170 1.67 -21.33 4.11
N ARG A 171 2.57 -21.72 5.03
CA ARG A 171 2.58 -23.03 5.68
C ARG A 171 1.29 -23.29 6.47
N LEU A 172 0.81 -22.30 7.23
CA LEU A 172 -0.42 -22.36 8.00
C LEU A 172 -1.62 -22.78 7.14
N VAL A 173 -1.83 -22.11 6.02
CA VAL A 173 -2.93 -22.40 5.09
C VAL A 173 -2.78 -23.79 4.46
N ALA A 174 -1.56 -24.16 4.06
CA ALA A 174 -1.27 -25.49 3.52
C ALA A 174 -1.53 -26.61 4.56
N GLN A 175 -1.15 -26.41 5.82
CA GLN A 175 -1.40 -27.36 6.90
C GLN A 175 -2.89 -27.52 7.22
N ALA A 176 -3.68 -26.48 7.02
CA ALA A 176 -5.14 -26.56 7.13
C ALA A 176 -5.79 -27.30 5.94
N GLY A 177 -5.03 -27.66 4.89
CA GLY A 177 -5.53 -28.33 3.71
C GLY A 177 -6.32 -27.44 2.76
N ALA A 178 -6.32 -26.13 2.96
CA ALA A 178 -7.04 -25.19 2.11
C ALA A 178 -6.23 -24.86 0.84
N PRO A 179 -6.85 -24.88 -0.36
CA PRO A 179 -6.19 -24.43 -1.57
C PRO A 179 -5.91 -22.93 -1.50
N GLN A 180 -4.69 -22.50 -1.87
CA GLN A 180 -4.31 -21.09 -1.83
C GLN A 180 -3.58 -20.66 -3.09
N TYR A 181 -3.79 -19.40 -3.49
CA TYR A 181 -2.85 -18.64 -4.29
C TYR A 181 -1.97 -17.85 -3.34
N VAL A 182 -0.67 -17.82 -3.58
CA VAL A 182 0.22 -16.87 -2.91
C VAL A 182 0.24 -15.57 -3.70
N CYS A 183 -0.03 -14.45 -3.02
CA CYS A 183 -0.23 -13.16 -3.67
C CYS A 183 0.87 -12.18 -3.24
N SER A 184 1.73 -11.84 -4.19
CA SER A 184 2.86 -10.92 -4.02
C SER A 184 2.54 -9.51 -4.53
N ALA A 185 3.44 -8.58 -4.29
CA ALA A 185 3.26 -7.16 -4.53
C ALA A 185 4.28 -6.56 -5.49
N VAL A 186 3.83 -5.70 -6.41
CA VAL A 186 4.72 -4.87 -7.24
C VAL A 186 5.33 -3.70 -6.48
N TRP A 187 4.79 -3.35 -5.31
CA TRP A 187 5.28 -2.27 -4.47
C TRP A 187 5.42 -0.92 -5.19
N CYS A 188 4.36 -0.47 -5.88
CA CYS A 188 4.32 0.85 -6.48
C CYS A 188 3.10 1.70 -6.08
N TRP A 189 2.13 1.14 -5.34
CA TRP A 189 1.03 1.95 -4.78
C TRP A 189 1.52 2.84 -3.62
N ASN A 190 0.78 3.88 -3.31
CA ASN A 190 1.10 4.90 -2.30
C ASN A 190 2.43 5.64 -2.56
N ALA A 191 3.02 5.51 -3.72
CA ALA A 191 4.30 6.10 -4.04
C ALA A 191 4.36 6.56 -5.49
N LEU A 192 5.12 7.62 -5.76
CA LEU A 192 5.39 8.02 -7.14
C LEU A 192 6.40 7.10 -7.82
N LEU A 193 7.31 6.51 -7.04
CA LEU A 193 8.42 5.69 -7.53
C LEU A 193 8.24 4.23 -7.10
N PRO A 194 8.46 3.26 -7.99
CA PRO A 194 8.29 1.85 -7.68
C PRO A 194 9.43 1.35 -6.77
N ARG A 195 9.10 0.68 -5.69
CA ARG A 195 10.05 0.11 -4.73
C ARG A 195 10.56 -1.24 -5.24
N LEU A 196 11.42 -1.22 -6.24
CA LEU A 196 11.80 -2.42 -7.00
C LEU A 196 12.56 -3.46 -6.17
N ASP A 197 13.35 -3.06 -5.17
CA ASP A 197 14.02 -4.00 -4.27
C ASP A 197 13.00 -4.73 -3.38
N ASP A 198 12.03 -4.01 -2.84
CA ASP A 198 10.96 -4.61 -2.03
C ASP A 198 10.09 -5.53 -2.87
N SER A 199 9.72 -5.08 -4.06
CA SER A 199 9.00 -5.87 -5.06
C SER A 199 9.72 -7.20 -5.35
N TRP A 200 11.01 -7.12 -5.70
CA TRP A 200 11.81 -8.30 -6.01
C TRP A 200 11.91 -9.27 -4.83
N ASN A 201 12.23 -8.76 -3.65
CA ASN A 201 12.37 -9.58 -2.45
C ASN A 201 11.06 -10.29 -2.08
N ASN A 202 9.94 -9.59 -2.14
CA ASN A 202 8.62 -10.16 -1.87
C ASN A 202 8.23 -11.21 -2.93
N ILE A 203 8.27 -10.84 -4.21
CA ILE A 203 7.88 -11.67 -5.34
C ILE A 203 8.67 -12.98 -5.37
N SER A 204 10.00 -12.90 -5.26
CA SER A 204 10.86 -14.07 -5.35
C SER A 204 10.68 -15.04 -4.18
N ARG A 205 10.45 -14.53 -2.95
CA ARG A 205 10.20 -15.34 -1.76
C ARG A 205 8.87 -16.07 -1.86
N LEU A 206 7.79 -15.34 -2.18
CA LEU A 206 6.46 -15.93 -2.24
C LEU A 206 6.31 -16.95 -3.37
N ALA A 207 6.95 -16.73 -4.52
CA ALA A 207 6.97 -17.73 -5.59
C ALA A 207 7.58 -19.05 -5.10
N ARG A 208 8.70 -18.99 -4.35
CA ARG A 208 9.34 -20.19 -3.76
C ARG A 208 8.49 -20.86 -2.70
N TYR A 209 7.89 -20.06 -1.80
CA TYR A 209 7.01 -20.60 -0.75
C TYR A 209 5.75 -21.25 -1.36
N GLY A 210 5.20 -20.64 -2.41
CA GLY A 210 4.08 -21.22 -3.15
C GLY A 210 4.40 -22.61 -3.67
N VAL A 211 5.56 -22.80 -4.31
CA VAL A 211 6.01 -24.12 -4.79
C VAL A 211 6.25 -25.07 -3.60
N LYS A 212 6.95 -24.62 -2.56
CA LYS A 212 7.29 -25.43 -1.39
C LYS A 212 6.05 -26.00 -0.68
N TYR A 213 4.98 -25.20 -0.61
CA TYR A 213 3.76 -25.57 0.12
C TYR A 213 2.58 -25.92 -0.79
N GLY A 214 2.83 -26.20 -2.06
CA GLY A 214 1.82 -26.71 -2.98
C GLY A 214 0.68 -25.72 -3.27
N ALA A 215 0.96 -24.42 -3.29
CA ALA A 215 -0.02 -23.42 -3.71
C ALA A 215 -0.55 -23.74 -5.13
N VAL A 216 -1.84 -23.57 -5.34
CA VAL A 216 -2.50 -23.87 -6.61
C VAL A 216 -2.44 -22.73 -7.61
N GLY A 217 -1.89 -21.57 -7.20
CA GLY A 217 -1.71 -20.40 -8.04
C GLY A 217 -0.74 -19.38 -7.45
N TYR A 218 -0.33 -18.44 -8.30
CA TYR A 218 0.52 -17.32 -7.96
C TYR A 218 -0.09 -16.05 -8.55
N LEU A 219 -0.20 -15.00 -7.75
CA LEU A 219 -0.79 -13.72 -8.14
C LEU A 219 0.20 -12.58 -7.81
N VAL A 220 0.37 -11.66 -8.74
CA VAL A 220 1.08 -10.40 -8.50
C VAL A 220 0.05 -9.29 -8.41
N THR A 221 0.06 -8.54 -7.31
CA THR A 221 -0.90 -7.47 -7.06
C THR A 221 -0.29 -6.10 -7.28
N ASP A 222 -1.13 -5.19 -7.75
CA ASP A 222 -0.90 -3.74 -7.77
C ASP A 222 -2.17 -3.04 -7.31
N TRP A 223 -2.05 -2.18 -6.28
CA TRP A 223 -3.18 -1.52 -5.64
C TRP A 223 -3.18 -0.01 -5.94
N GLY A 224 -4.29 0.63 -5.66
CA GLY A 224 -4.49 2.05 -5.89
C GLY A 224 -4.83 2.83 -4.63
N ASP A 225 -4.27 2.44 -3.49
CA ASP A 225 -4.53 3.07 -2.21
C ASP A 225 -4.17 4.56 -2.23
N TYR A 226 -4.76 5.32 -1.33
CA TYR A 226 -4.56 6.77 -1.19
C TYR A 226 -4.65 7.55 -2.51
N GLY A 227 -5.66 7.21 -3.33
CA GLY A 227 -5.97 7.93 -4.55
C GLY A 227 -5.25 7.43 -5.79
N HIS A 228 -4.46 6.34 -5.70
CA HIS A 228 -3.73 5.78 -6.84
C HIS A 228 -2.73 6.78 -7.43
N VAL A 229 -1.91 7.40 -6.55
CA VAL A 229 -0.93 8.42 -6.99
C VAL A 229 0.14 7.88 -7.96
N ASN A 230 0.40 6.57 -7.93
CA ASN A 230 1.32 5.90 -8.84
C ASN A 230 0.80 5.91 -10.28
N ASP A 231 1.69 6.14 -11.21
CA ASP A 231 1.40 5.89 -12.62
C ASP A 231 1.44 4.38 -12.90
N PRO A 232 0.42 3.77 -13.54
CA PRO A 232 0.37 2.32 -13.78
C PRO A 232 1.59 1.77 -14.53
N ARG A 233 2.30 2.59 -15.28
CA ARG A 233 3.55 2.22 -15.96
C ARG A 233 4.68 1.87 -15.00
N MET A 234 4.62 2.32 -13.75
CA MET A 234 5.60 1.99 -12.70
C MET A 234 5.51 0.51 -12.26
N ALA A 235 4.33 -0.13 -12.40
CA ALA A 235 4.13 -1.53 -12.07
C ALA A 235 4.79 -2.52 -13.05
N VAL A 236 5.14 -2.08 -14.27
CA VAL A 236 5.62 -2.96 -15.35
C VAL A 236 6.81 -3.80 -14.93
N SER A 237 7.80 -3.22 -14.25
CA SER A 237 8.99 -3.97 -13.79
C SER A 237 8.61 -5.07 -12.80
N GLY A 238 7.77 -4.77 -11.81
CA GLY A 238 7.29 -5.75 -10.84
C GLY A 238 6.44 -6.86 -11.48
N MET A 239 5.61 -6.52 -12.47
CA MET A 239 4.85 -7.53 -13.24
C MET A 239 5.79 -8.48 -14.02
N ILE A 240 6.87 -7.96 -14.61
CA ILE A 240 7.86 -8.79 -15.28
C ILE A 240 8.62 -9.67 -14.28
N PHE A 241 8.96 -9.14 -13.09
CA PHE A 241 9.55 -9.93 -12.00
C PHE A 241 8.63 -11.10 -11.62
N GLY A 242 7.34 -10.82 -11.45
CA GLY A 242 6.34 -11.84 -11.15
C GLY A 242 6.24 -12.92 -12.22
N ALA A 243 6.19 -12.54 -13.49
CA ALA A 243 6.16 -13.49 -14.60
C ALA A 243 7.40 -14.38 -14.63
N GLN A 244 8.58 -13.80 -14.40
CA GLN A 244 9.85 -14.55 -14.35
C GLN A 244 9.86 -15.55 -13.18
N CYS A 245 9.44 -15.11 -11.98
CA CYS A 245 9.41 -15.98 -10.81
C CYS A 245 8.32 -17.05 -10.89
N ALA A 246 7.18 -16.76 -11.51
CA ALA A 246 6.15 -17.75 -11.77
C ALA A 246 6.62 -18.85 -12.74
N TRP A 247 7.41 -18.46 -13.77
CA TRP A 247 7.96 -19.41 -14.72
C TRP A 247 9.07 -20.26 -14.13
N ASN A 248 9.99 -19.68 -13.36
CA ASN A 248 11.12 -20.36 -12.74
C ASN A 248 11.42 -19.82 -11.35
N PRO A 249 10.67 -20.24 -10.32
CA PRO A 249 10.81 -19.75 -8.96
C PRO A 249 12.16 -20.10 -8.32
N MET A 250 12.88 -21.08 -8.86
CA MET A 250 14.17 -21.57 -8.32
C MET A 250 15.39 -20.97 -9.00
N ALA A 251 15.23 -20.17 -10.06
CA ALA A 251 16.36 -19.62 -10.83
C ALA A 251 17.25 -18.65 -10.02
N HIS A 252 16.75 -18.14 -8.92
CA HIS A 252 17.37 -17.04 -8.17
C HIS A 252 18.04 -17.45 -6.85
N ILE A 253 18.17 -18.76 -6.58
CA ILE A 253 18.77 -19.30 -5.34
C ILE A 253 20.30 -19.16 -5.31
N GLN A 254 20.95 -19.00 -6.46
CA GLN A 254 22.42 -19.02 -6.54
C GLN A 254 23.14 -17.82 -5.92
N GLY A 255 22.40 -16.77 -5.49
CA GLY A 255 22.95 -15.58 -4.81
C GLY A 255 22.81 -15.58 -3.29
N GLU A 256 22.00 -16.48 -2.71
CA GLU A 256 21.72 -16.49 -1.25
C GLU A 256 22.76 -17.27 -0.39
N ALA A 257 23.83 -17.74 -0.96
CA ALA A 257 24.90 -18.46 -0.22
C ALA A 257 25.70 -17.55 0.75
N GLY A 258 25.14 -16.44 1.20
CA GLY A 258 25.83 -15.47 2.07
C GLY A 258 24.97 -14.81 3.16
N CYS A 259 23.67 -14.99 3.19
CA CYS A 259 22.88 -14.68 4.40
C CYS A 259 22.88 -15.93 5.27
N GLY A 260 23.78 -15.97 6.22
CA GLY A 260 23.85 -17.03 7.21
C GLY A 260 22.48 -17.21 7.86
N ASP A 261 22.13 -18.47 8.08
CA ASP A 261 21.10 -18.88 9.04
C ASP A 261 21.46 -18.28 10.41
N GLY A 262 21.26 -16.97 10.51
CA GLY A 262 21.35 -16.18 11.73
C GLY A 262 20.12 -16.46 12.55
N GLU A 263 20.30 -17.40 13.46
CA GLU A 263 19.49 -17.70 14.63
C GLU A 263 18.00 -17.97 14.34
N GLU A 264 17.63 -19.23 14.48
CA GLU A 264 16.34 -19.68 14.94
C GLU A 264 15.87 -18.77 16.11
N GLY A 265 15.33 -17.61 15.77
CA GLY A 265 14.43 -16.87 16.65
C GLY A 265 13.22 -17.76 16.83
N SER A 266 13.15 -18.41 17.98
CA SER A 266 12.32 -19.51 18.36
C SER A 266 10.88 -19.37 17.81
N ALA A 267 10.50 -20.26 16.90
CA ALA A 267 9.10 -20.54 16.53
C ALA A 267 8.19 -20.86 17.75
N ALA A 268 8.76 -21.03 18.93
CA ALA A 268 8.09 -21.17 20.21
C ALA A 268 7.35 -19.91 20.65
N GLY A 269 7.81 -18.70 20.32
CA GLY A 269 7.16 -17.45 20.74
C GLY A 269 5.84 -17.16 20.05
N TYR A 270 5.68 -17.57 18.78
CA TYR A 270 4.44 -17.34 18.03
C TYR A 270 3.38 -18.40 18.28
N ALA A 271 3.78 -19.64 18.49
CA ALA A 271 2.86 -20.71 18.90
C ALA A 271 2.30 -20.44 20.32
N ASP A 272 3.11 -19.88 21.21
CA ASP A 272 2.68 -19.50 22.56
C ASP A 272 1.79 -18.24 22.53
N ALA A 273 2.04 -17.25 21.68
CA ALA A 273 1.17 -16.08 21.53
C ALA A 273 -0.21 -16.45 20.95
N ALA A 274 -0.27 -17.37 20.00
CA ALA A 274 -1.54 -17.91 19.51
C ALA A 274 -2.24 -18.80 20.54
N ALA A 275 -1.49 -19.55 21.35
CA ALA A 275 -2.01 -20.36 22.45
C ALA A 275 -2.45 -19.49 23.63
N ASP A 276 -1.77 -18.38 23.90
CA ASP A 276 -2.14 -17.42 24.93
C ASP A 276 -3.35 -16.58 24.53
N ALA A 277 -3.47 -16.16 23.27
CA ALA A 277 -4.70 -15.55 22.75
C ALA A 277 -5.92 -16.49 22.83
N VAL A 278 -5.71 -17.80 22.66
CA VAL A 278 -6.76 -18.81 22.88
C VAL A 278 -7.05 -19.00 24.38
N ARG A 279 -6.05 -18.86 25.26
CA ARG A 279 -6.22 -18.92 26.72
C ARG A 279 -6.87 -17.66 27.28
N GLU A 280 -6.51 -16.49 26.77
CA GLU A 280 -7.12 -15.22 27.15
C GLU A 280 -8.57 -15.12 26.69
N ASN A 281 -8.92 -15.62 25.50
CA ASN A 281 -10.32 -15.74 25.06
C ASN A 281 -11.13 -16.73 25.92
N LYS A 282 -10.50 -17.73 26.52
CA LYS A 282 -11.16 -18.66 27.43
C LYS A 282 -11.32 -18.07 28.84
N ALA A 283 -10.42 -17.17 29.25
CA ALA A 283 -10.51 -16.44 30.50
C ALA A 283 -11.46 -15.23 30.39
N ALA A 284 -11.59 -14.62 29.20
CA ALA A 284 -12.52 -13.51 28.94
C ALA A 284 -13.99 -13.97 28.81
N ALA A 285 -14.23 -15.29 28.66
CA ALA A 285 -15.58 -15.83 28.74
C ALA A 285 -16.13 -15.85 30.17
N ASP A 286 -15.27 -15.65 31.18
CA ASP A 286 -15.63 -15.65 32.60
C ASP A 286 -15.51 -14.29 33.31
N GLY A 287 -15.24 -13.19 32.62
CA GLY A 287 -15.12 -11.87 33.26
C GLY A 287 -15.08 -10.67 32.31
N ASP A 288 -16.04 -9.80 32.48
CA ASP A 288 -16.23 -8.42 32.02
C ASP A 288 -15.07 -7.73 31.28
N SER A 289 -15.23 -7.57 30.02
CA SER A 289 -14.85 -6.58 29.01
C SER A 289 -14.30 -7.22 27.73
N PRO A 290 -14.88 -6.97 26.56
CA PRO A 290 -14.33 -7.49 25.32
C PRO A 290 -12.99 -6.79 25.05
N ALA A 291 -11.94 -7.61 24.92
CA ALA A 291 -10.67 -7.14 24.37
C ALA A 291 -10.92 -6.55 22.98
N PRO A 292 -10.29 -5.42 22.63
CA PRO A 292 -10.34 -4.93 21.27
C PRO A 292 -9.84 -6.05 20.34
N LEU A 293 -10.52 -6.22 19.20
CA LEU A 293 -9.99 -7.04 18.11
C LEU A 293 -8.54 -6.61 17.87
N PRO A 294 -7.59 -7.54 17.72
CA PRO A 294 -6.27 -7.15 17.27
C PRO A 294 -6.50 -6.35 15.99
N SER A 295 -6.05 -5.10 16.00
CA SER A 295 -6.00 -4.35 14.77
C SER A 295 -5.19 -5.21 13.80
N SER A 296 -5.57 -5.28 12.52
CA SER A 296 -4.78 -5.90 11.45
C SER A 296 -3.38 -5.26 11.32
N SER A 297 -2.97 -4.56 12.35
CA SER A 297 -1.75 -3.83 12.57
C SER A 297 -0.50 -4.69 12.77
N GLU A 298 -0.64 -5.99 12.86
CA GLU A 298 0.43 -6.85 12.41
C GLU A 298 0.37 -7.02 10.88
N SER A 299 0.05 -5.91 10.19
CA SER A 299 0.52 -5.73 8.83
C SER A 299 2.03 -5.84 8.93
N ASP A 300 2.51 -6.96 8.56
CA ASP A 300 3.88 -7.37 8.34
C ASP A 300 4.91 -6.31 8.72
N ASP A 301 5.75 -6.61 9.71
CA ASP A 301 6.87 -5.77 10.15
C ASP A 301 7.57 -5.11 8.96
N TYR A 302 7.16 -3.90 8.64
CA TYR A 302 7.62 -3.09 7.50
C TYR A 302 8.96 -2.39 7.83
N THR A 303 9.82 -3.03 8.63
CA THR A 303 11.01 -2.39 9.19
C THR A 303 12.32 -2.60 8.45
N GLY A 304 12.32 -3.21 7.28
CA GLY A 304 13.58 -3.72 6.70
C GLY A 304 14.18 -2.95 5.53
N GLY A 305 13.68 -1.84 5.03
CA GLY A 305 14.19 -1.38 3.75
C GLY A 305 14.58 0.10 3.62
N ALA A 306 13.82 1.01 4.18
CA ALA A 306 14.04 2.43 3.88
C ALA A 306 15.08 3.11 4.76
N ALA A 307 15.19 2.74 6.04
CA ALA A 307 16.13 3.40 6.95
C ALA A 307 17.59 3.06 6.65
N ASP A 308 17.89 1.81 6.28
CA ASP A 308 19.25 1.38 5.97
C ASP A 308 19.70 1.78 4.56
N ALA A 309 18.78 1.93 3.62
CA ALA A 309 19.10 2.34 2.25
C ALA A 309 19.61 3.79 2.15
N ILE A 310 19.22 4.67 3.10
CA ILE A 310 19.73 6.04 3.13
C ILE A 310 21.10 6.11 3.82
N ALA A 311 21.51 5.11 4.58
CA ALA A 311 22.75 5.10 5.36
C ALA A 311 24.04 4.86 4.55
N GLY A 312 24.06 5.08 3.22
CA GLY A 312 25.30 5.11 2.42
C GLY A 312 26.11 3.82 2.37
N ALA A 313 25.62 2.75 3.00
CA ALA A 313 26.12 1.43 2.69
C ALA A 313 25.57 1.05 1.31
N PRO A 314 26.36 0.47 0.38
CA PRO A 314 25.77 -0.34 -0.64
C PRO A 314 24.99 -1.38 0.16
N ALA A 315 23.68 -1.27 0.18
CA ALA A 315 22.86 -2.40 0.50
C ALA A 315 23.52 -3.53 -0.28
N GLY A 316 23.87 -4.62 0.36
CA GLY A 316 24.23 -5.83 -0.33
C GLY A 316 22.99 -6.24 -1.10
N GLY A 317 22.62 -5.40 -2.06
CA GLY A 317 21.52 -5.55 -2.96
C GLY A 317 21.81 -6.86 -3.63
N ASP A 318 20.98 -7.82 -3.34
CA ASP A 318 20.96 -9.09 -4.02
C ASP A 318 21.29 -8.82 -5.49
N GLY A 319 22.47 -9.31 -5.93
CA GLY A 319 22.91 -9.14 -7.33
C GLY A 319 21.85 -9.58 -8.33
N SER A 320 20.84 -10.32 -7.89
CA SER A 320 19.70 -10.76 -8.68
C SER A 320 18.68 -9.64 -8.97
N CYS A 321 18.41 -8.71 -8.06
CA CYS A 321 17.50 -7.59 -8.35
C CYS A 321 18.12 -6.63 -9.40
N ALA A 322 19.39 -6.27 -9.24
CA ALA A 322 20.10 -5.43 -10.21
C ALA A 322 20.18 -6.10 -11.58
N GLU A 323 20.44 -7.41 -11.63
CA GLU A 323 20.42 -8.16 -12.88
C GLU A 323 19.04 -8.18 -13.51
N MET A 324 17.97 -8.37 -12.74
CA MET A 324 16.60 -8.32 -13.26
C MET A 324 16.25 -6.93 -13.78
N CYS A 325 16.63 -5.86 -13.09
CA CYS A 325 16.43 -4.49 -13.57
C CYS A 325 17.13 -4.27 -14.93
N ARG A 326 18.36 -4.77 -15.11
CA ARG A 326 19.06 -4.70 -16.41
C ARG A 326 18.34 -5.48 -17.50
N ARG A 327 17.86 -6.71 -17.20
CA ARG A 327 17.09 -7.52 -18.16
C ARG A 327 15.78 -6.84 -18.55
N VAL A 328 15.05 -6.27 -17.60
CA VAL A 328 13.83 -5.49 -17.90
C VAL A 328 14.15 -4.32 -18.80
N ALA A 329 15.22 -3.56 -18.51
CA ALA A 329 15.64 -2.42 -19.33
C ALA A 329 15.99 -2.85 -20.77
N GLU A 330 16.70 -3.98 -20.93
CA GLU A 330 17.05 -4.48 -22.25
C GLU A 330 15.82 -4.99 -23.02
N VAL A 331 14.96 -5.78 -22.36
CA VAL A 331 13.80 -6.39 -23.02
C VAL A 331 12.72 -5.36 -23.32
N GLU A 332 12.38 -4.47 -22.39
CA GLU A 332 11.28 -3.53 -22.57
C GLU A 332 11.71 -2.30 -23.40
N TYR A 333 12.88 -1.75 -23.12
CA TYR A 333 13.33 -0.47 -23.73
C TYR A 333 14.44 -0.68 -24.77
N GLY A 334 15.04 -1.86 -24.86
CA GLY A 334 16.25 -2.07 -25.64
C GLY A 334 17.44 -1.28 -25.09
N ASP A 335 17.42 -1.00 -23.80
CA ASP A 335 18.51 -0.33 -23.07
C ASP A 335 19.50 -1.35 -22.52
N ARG A 336 20.56 -1.61 -23.29
CA ARG A 336 21.62 -2.55 -22.88
C ARG A 336 22.50 -2.04 -21.73
N SER A 337 22.40 -0.76 -21.39
CA SER A 337 23.10 -0.20 -20.22
C SER A 337 22.41 -0.54 -18.91
N GLY A 338 21.12 -0.90 -18.92
CA GLY A 338 20.29 -1.08 -17.74
C GLY A 338 19.84 0.23 -17.07
N GLY A 339 20.36 1.35 -17.55
CA GLY A 339 20.31 2.63 -16.85
C GLY A 339 18.91 3.22 -16.65
N ILE A 340 17.91 2.82 -17.47
CA ILE A 340 16.53 3.30 -17.28
C ILE A 340 15.96 2.72 -15.97
N VAL A 341 15.97 1.39 -15.83
CA VAL A 341 15.32 0.73 -14.69
C VAL A 341 16.19 0.82 -13.43
N GLU A 342 17.53 0.77 -13.56
CA GLU A 342 18.43 0.98 -12.42
C GLU A 342 18.31 2.40 -11.84
N ALA A 343 18.20 3.43 -12.68
CA ALA A 343 18.01 4.79 -12.18
C ALA A 343 16.64 4.97 -11.49
N LEU A 344 15.61 4.31 -11.99
CA LEU A 344 14.30 4.31 -11.34
C LEU A 344 14.33 3.59 -9.98
N ARG A 345 15.02 2.46 -9.90
CA ARG A 345 15.26 1.72 -8.65
C ARG A 345 16.01 2.57 -7.63
N ASP A 346 17.12 3.19 -8.04
CA ASP A 346 17.94 4.03 -7.16
C ASP A 346 17.13 5.25 -6.66
N ALA A 347 16.32 5.87 -7.55
CA ALA A 347 15.45 6.98 -7.20
C ALA A 347 14.44 6.63 -6.11
N ALA A 348 13.89 5.41 -6.13
CA ALA A 348 12.94 4.95 -5.11
C ALA A 348 13.55 4.87 -3.70
N CYS A 349 14.88 4.78 -3.58
CA CYS A 349 15.60 4.83 -2.31
C CYS A 349 15.85 6.26 -1.80
N ARG A 350 15.42 7.31 -2.51
CA ARG A 350 15.70 8.72 -2.19
C ARG A 350 14.48 9.47 -1.63
N VAL A 351 13.60 8.75 -0.96
CA VAL A 351 12.38 9.31 -0.37
C VAL A 351 12.70 9.83 1.03
N ALA A 352 12.60 11.15 1.23
CA ALA A 352 12.75 11.79 2.54
C ALA A 352 11.40 12.20 3.14
N PHE A 353 10.40 12.41 2.30
CA PHE A 353 9.00 12.66 2.66
C PHE A 353 8.12 12.10 1.54
N SER A 354 7.26 11.15 1.88
CA SER A 354 6.50 10.35 0.92
C SER A 354 5.13 10.94 0.61
N TRP A 355 4.41 10.32 -0.33
CA TRP A 355 2.99 10.60 -0.54
C TRP A 355 2.14 10.30 0.69
N ASP A 356 2.39 9.17 1.37
CA ASP A 356 1.71 8.80 2.60
C ASP A 356 1.89 9.87 3.67
N ASP A 357 3.12 10.39 3.82
CA ASP A 357 3.40 11.46 4.78
C ASP A 357 2.61 12.73 4.48
N MET A 358 2.44 13.07 3.19
CA MET A 358 1.60 14.20 2.77
C MET A 358 0.13 13.96 3.10
N VAL A 359 -0.38 12.76 2.81
CA VAL A 359 -1.77 12.38 3.12
C VAL A 359 -2.01 12.48 4.62
N TRP A 360 -1.15 11.89 5.43
CA TRP A 360 -1.31 11.90 6.88
C TRP A 360 -1.19 13.27 7.49
N TYR A 361 -0.21 14.08 7.08
CA TYR A 361 -0.11 15.46 7.52
C TYR A 361 -1.40 16.24 7.28
N CYS A 362 -2.01 16.03 6.13
CA CYS A 362 -3.30 16.63 5.80
C CYS A 362 -4.44 16.04 6.62
N GLU A 363 -4.54 14.72 6.71
CA GLU A 363 -5.70 14.03 7.31
C GLU A 363 -5.66 13.99 8.83
N LEU A 364 -4.55 14.37 9.47
CA LEU A 364 -4.56 14.70 10.90
C LEU A 364 -5.53 15.84 11.25
N ASP A 365 -5.93 16.66 10.28
CA ASP A 365 -6.92 17.73 10.42
C ASP A 365 -8.28 17.26 9.91
N GLU A 366 -9.31 17.26 10.78
CA GLU A 366 -10.69 16.98 10.39
C GLU A 366 -11.26 18.02 9.39
N GLY A 367 -10.53 19.09 9.11
CA GLY A 367 -10.92 20.18 8.20
C GLY A 367 -11.41 21.45 8.89
N ASP A 368 -11.43 21.46 10.22
CA ASP A 368 -11.82 22.59 11.06
C ASP A 368 -10.78 22.94 12.14
N GLY A 369 -9.55 22.44 12.00
CA GLY A 369 -8.45 22.64 12.94
C GLY A 369 -8.46 21.68 14.13
N ARG A 370 -9.37 20.70 14.18
CA ARG A 370 -9.36 19.64 15.18
C ARG A 370 -8.53 18.45 14.72
N MET A 371 -7.87 17.81 15.69
CA MET A 371 -7.12 16.59 15.45
C MET A 371 -8.03 15.42 15.11
N ASN A 372 -7.79 14.78 13.98
CA ASN A 372 -8.42 13.53 13.59
C ASN A 372 -7.72 12.33 14.26
N ARG A 373 -8.35 11.79 15.30
CA ARG A 373 -7.79 10.67 16.08
C ARG A 373 -7.84 9.34 15.33
N ASP A 374 -8.83 9.16 14.46
CA ASP A 374 -8.93 7.93 13.64
C ASP A 374 -7.79 7.88 12.62
N ALA A 375 -7.50 9.00 11.96
CA ALA A 375 -6.33 9.09 11.08
C ALA A 375 -5.02 8.88 11.85
N ALA A 376 -4.86 9.50 13.02
CA ALA A 376 -3.69 9.33 13.85
C ALA A 376 -3.46 7.86 14.25
N SER A 377 -4.52 7.11 14.58
CA SER A 377 -4.43 5.70 14.96
C SER A 377 -4.08 4.75 13.80
N ALA A 378 -4.14 5.23 12.56
CA ALA A 378 -3.82 4.45 11.37
C ALA A 378 -2.38 4.67 10.85
N MET A 379 -1.65 5.61 11.42
CA MET A 379 -0.32 6.02 10.90
C MET A 379 0.78 4.98 11.04
N HIS A 380 0.60 3.97 11.88
CA HIS A 380 1.54 2.86 11.99
C HIS A 380 1.64 2.01 10.71
N LEU A 381 0.70 2.17 9.78
CA LEU A 381 0.68 1.47 8.49
C LEU A 381 1.58 2.12 7.41
N GLY A 382 2.31 3.18 7.72
CA GLY A 382 3.02 3.97 6.73
C GLY A 382 4.37 3.48 6.27
N VAL A 383 4.79 4.04 5.14
CA VAL A 383 6.04 3.70 4.41
C VAL A 383 7.30 3.91 5.25
N HIS A 384 7.34 4.93 6.09
CA HIS A 384 8.50 5.22 6.95
C HIS A 384 8.47 4.50 8.29
N GLY A 385 7.58 3.50 8.43
CA GLY A 385 7.66 2.53 9.50
C GLY A 385 7.64 3.13 10.90
N PHE A 386 6.47 3.56 11.36
CA PHE A 386 6.19 3.57 12.78
C PHE A 386 6.04 2.13 13.29
N SER A 387 7.02 1.28 12.99
CA SER A 387 7.00 -0.14 13.30
C SER A 387 7.98 -0.47 14.43
N GLY A 388 7.82 -1.61 15.03
CA GLY A 388 8.63 -2.05 16.15
C GLY A 388 8.41 -1.21 17.42
N GLU A 389 9.38 -1.23 18.32
CA GLU A 389 9.31 -0.50 19.60
C GLU A 389 9.30 1.02 19.39
N TYR A 390 10.12 1.50 18.47
CA TYR A 390 10.20 2.92 18.12
C TYR A 390 8.87 3.42 17.53
N GLY A 391 8.26 2.65 16.64
CA GLY A 391 6.97 3.00 16.05
C GLY A 391 5.85 3.08 17.08
N ARG A 392 5.76 2.12 18.00
CA ARG A 392 4.76 2.14 19.08
C ARG A 392 4.93 3.35 20.02
N GLU A 393 6.17 3.75 20.30
CA GLU A 393 6.43 4.95 21.10
C GLU A 393 5.88 6.21 20.40
N TRP A 394 6.15 6.36 19.09
CA TRP A 394 5.68 7.50 18.32
C TRP A 394 4.16 7.51 18.13
N GLU A 395 3.56 6.36 17.91
CA GLU A 395 2.10 6.20 17.87
C GLU A 395 1.46 6.63 19.19
N ALA A 396 1.96 6.14 20.30
CA ALA A 396 1.46 6.51 21.62
C ALA A 396 1.59 8.02 21.89
N ARG A 397 2.69 8.64 21.48
CA ARG A 397 2.90 10.10 21.60
C ARG A 397 1.93 10.87 20.69
N LEU A 398 1.76 10.43 19.45
CA LEU A 398 0.85 11.04 18.49
C LEU A 398 -0.61 10.99 19.02
N LEU A 399 -1.06 9.83 19.46
CA LEU A 399 -2.40 9.66 20.05
C LEU A 399 -2.58 10.43 21.36
N GLY A 400 -1.49 10.69 22.08
CA GLY A 400 -1.46 11.53 23.28
C GLY A 400 -1.49 13.03 23.01
N SER A 401 -1.36 13.47 21.77
CA SER A 401 -1.38 14.89 21.39
C SER A 401 -2.71 15.54 21.77
N THR A 402 -2.64 16.76 22.28
CA THR A 402 -3.81 17.50 22.79
C THR A 402 -4.53 18.29 21.71
N ASP A 403 -3.79 18.72 20.69
CA ASP A 403 -4.29 19.49 19.56
C ASP A 403 -3.58 19.13 18.26
N LEU A 404 -4.06 19.72 17.16
CA LEU A 404 -3.56 19.45 15.80
C LEU A 404 -2.10 19.86 15.59
N ASP A 405 -1.68 20.99 16.17
CA ASP A 405 -0.31 21.49 16.02
C ASP A 405 0.69 20.57 16.72
N GLU A 406 0.34 20.10 17.91
CA GLU A 406 1.14 19.11 18.63
C GLU A 406 1.18 17.78 17.86
N ALA A 407 0.06 17.32 17.30
CA ALA A 407 0.01 16.09 16.52
C ALA A 407 0.90 16.17 15.25
N ARG A 408 0.80 17.26 14.48
CA ARG A 408 1.64 17.52 13.30
C ARG A 408 3.12 17.59 13.67
N ARG A 409 3.46 18.29 14.75
CA ARG A 409 4.84 18.37 15.26
C ARG A 409 5.36 17.00 15.66
N THR A 410 4.57 16.20 16.38
CA THR A 410 4.94 14.85 16.80
C THR A 410 5.17 13.93 15.60
N MET A 411 4.28 13.96 14.61
CA MET A 411 4.46 13.24 13.35
C MET A 411 5.77 13.61 12.66
N LEU A 412 6.00 14.90 12.44
CA LEU A 412 7.22 15.39 11.77
C LEU A 412 8.48 15.11 12.57
N GLN A 413 8.43 15.08 13.91
CA GLN A 413 9.54 14.65 14.75
C GLN A 413 9.89 13.18 14.51
N GLY A 414 8.90 12.30 14.40
CA GLY A 414 9.10 10.90 14.06
C GLY A 414 9.76 10.71 12.69
N LEU A 415 9.41 11.56 11.72
CA LEU A 415 9.96 11.54 10.36
C LEU A 415 11.28 12.32 10.21
N SER A 416 11.71 13.06 11.24
CA SER A 416 12.86 13.96 11.13
C SER A 416 14.16 13.28 10.72
N PRO A 417 14.47 12.00 11.10
CA PRO A 417 15.68 11.33 10.62
C PRO A 417 15.75 11.18 9.10
N HIS A 418 14.60 11.11 8.43
CA HIS A 418 14.51 11.06 6.97
C HIS A 418 14.52 12.48 6.38
N ILE A 419 13.72 13.39 6.93
CA ILE A 419 13.54 14.75 6.41
C ILE A 419 14.85 15.55 6.37
N VAL A 420 15.73 15.41 7.35
CA VAL A 420 17.04 16.10 7.39
C VAL A 420 17.95 15.76 6.19
N ARG A 421 17.67 14.65 5.51
CA ARG A 421 18.41 14.18 4.34
C ARG A 421 17.83 14.66 3.00
N ALA A 422 16.76 15.44 3.03
CA ALA A 422 16.06 15.89 1.81
C ALA A 422 16.99 16.57 0.78
N ALA A 423 18.00 17.31 1.23
CA ALA A 423 18.96 17.95 0.32
C ALA A 423 19.81 16.90 -0.43
N GLU A 424 20.39 15.94 0.27
CA GLU A 424 21.18 14.85 -0.31
C GLU A 424 20.30 13.97 -1.23
N ALA A 425 19.09 13.66 -0.77
CA ALA A 425 18.13 12.90 -1.54
C ALA A 425 17.76 13.58 -2.86
N ASN A 426 17.53 14.90 -2.84
CA ASN A 426 17.17 15.66 -4.04
C ASN A 426 18.34 15.84 -5.02
N GLU A 427 19.57 15.97 -4.53
CA GLU A 427 20.77 15.95 -5.37
C GLU A 427 20.93 14.60 -6.08
N ALA A 428 20.75 13.49 -5.34
CA ALA A 428 20.80 12.14 -5.89
C ALA A 428 19.68 11.88 -6.91
N LEU A 429 18.44 12.29 -6.61
CA LEU A 429 17.30 12.19 -7.53
C LEU A 429 17.54 12.95 -8.83
N LEU A 430 18.19 14.13 -8.79
CA LEU A 430 18.57 14.86 -10.00
C LEU A 430 19.56 14.05 -10.84
N CYS A 431 20.56 13.44 -10.22
CA CYS A 431 21.50 12.57 -10.93
C CYS A 431 20.80 11.36 -11.54
N ASP A 432 19.87 10.74 -10.82
CA ASP A 432 19.10 9.59 -11.30
C ASP A 432 18.22 9.98 -12.49
N ALA A 433 17.55 11.13 -12.46
CA ALA A 433 16.80 11.66 -13.60
C ALA A 433 17.69 11.87 -14.83
N MET A 434 18.90 12.42 -14.64
CA MET A 434 19.87 12.62 -15.74
C MET A 434 20.36 11.26 -16.30
N ARG A 435 20.65 10.28 -15.46
CA ARG A 435 21.03 8.91 -15.86
C ARG A 435 19.92 8.26 -16.68
N LEU A 436 18.68 8.32 -16.19
CA LEU A 436 17.50 7.79 -16.84
C LEU A 436 17.29 8.43 -18.21
N GLY A 437 17.32 9.77 -18.30
CA GLY A 437 17.20 10.49 -19.56
C GLY A 437 18.30 10.16 -20.56
N ALA A 438 19.55 10.04 -20.11
CA ALA A 438 20.67 9.63 -20.96
C ALA A 438 20.56 8.18 -21.45
N ALA A 439 20.08 7.25 -20.62
CA ALA A 439 19.83 5.86 -21.00
C ALA A 439 18.68 5.78 -22.02
N ALA A 440 17.58 6.51 -21.77
CA ALA A 440 16.44 6.58 -22.68
C ALA A 440 16.81 7.11 -24.07
N GLY A 441 17.73 8.08 -24.15
CA GLY A 441 18.25 8.60 -25.41
C GLY A 441 19.05 7.57 -26.23
N ARG A 442 19.52 6.48 -25.61
CA ARG A 442 20.25 5.38 -26.26
C ARG A 442 19.39 4.13 -26.48
N ALA A 443 18.18 4.10 -25.95
CA ALA A 443 17.27 2.98 -26.03
C ALA A 443 16.92 2.66 -27.49
N SER A 444 16.96 1.39 -27.87
CA SER A 444 16.62 0.97 -29.24
C SER A 444 15.12 0.77 -29.47
N ARG A 445 14.35 0.55 -28.40
CA ARG A 445 12.89 0.46 -28.45
C ARG A 445 12.26 1.82 -28.12
N LEU A 446 12.40 2.76 -29.03
CA LEU A 446 11.98 4.15 -28.86
C LEU A 446 10.48 4.31 -28.54
N GLY A 447 9.62 3.41 -29.00
CA GLY A 447 8.17 3.46 -28.71
C GLY A 447 7.87 3.30 -27.23
N ALA A 448 8.43 2.28 -26.58
CA ALA A 448 8.29 2.05 -25.15
C ALA A 448 8.94 3.18 -24.33
N ALA A 449 10.16 3.56 -24.67
CA ALA A 449 10.83 4.66 -23.98
C ALA A 449 10.07 6.00 -24.07
N ARG A 450 9.50 6.34 -25.24
CA ARG A 450 8.68 7.55 -25.40
C ARG A 450 7.37 7.51 -24.61
N ARG A 451 6.80 6.32 -24.41
CA ARG A 451 5.57 6.14 -23.64
C ARG A 451 5.82 6.31 -22.15
N ASP A 452 6.88 5.70 -21.61
CA ASP A 452 7.04 5.50 -20.17
C ASP A 452 8.00 6.51 -19.50
N VAL A 453 9.08 6.89 -20.18
CA VAL A 453 10.12 7.78 -19.61
C VAL A 453 9.58 9.14 -19.14
N PRO A 454 8.64 9.81 -19.84
CA PRO A 454 8.07 11.05 -19.33
C PRO A 454 7.39 10.89 -17.97
N ALA A 455 6.69 9.79 -17.73
CA ALA A 455 6.06 9.50 -16.44
C ALA A 455 7.11 9.21 -15.35
N MET A 456 8.18 8.47 -15.69
CA MET A 456 9.28 8.20 -14.76
C MET A 456 9.99 9.49 -14.33
N LEU A 457 10.27 10.39 -15.27
CA LEU A 457 10.90 11.67 -14.98
C LEU A 457 9.98 12.57 -14.13
N ALA A 458 8.68 12.62 -14.44
CA ALA A 458 7.71 13.37 -13.65
C ALA A 458 7.57 12.80 -12.23
N ALA A 459 7.65 11.48 -12.06
CA ALA A 459 7.64 10.84 -10.75
C ALA A 459 8.89 11.21 -9.92
N ILE A 460 10.07 11.20 -10.53
CA ILE A 460 11.31 11.63 -9.88
C ILE A 460 11.23 13.12 -9.50
N GLU A 461 10.72 13.97 -10.38
CA GLU A 461 10.53 15.39 -10.08
C GLU A 461 9.52 15.59 -8.95
N GLY A 462 8.40 14.88 -8.97
CA GLY A 462 7.39 14.91 -7.92
C GLY A 462 7.95 14.52 -6.56
N GLN A 463 8.76 13.46 -6.50
CA GLN A 463 9.41 13.04 -5.27
C GLN A 463 10.36 14.12 -4.72
N ARG A 464 11.05 14.86 -5.59
CA ARG A 464 11.88 16.00 -5.17
C ARG A 464 11.04 17.12 -4.57
N TRP A 465 9.85 17.39 -5.13
CA TRP A 465 8.91 18.35 -4.54
C TRP A 465 8.38 17.87 -3.19
N PHE A 466 8.05 16.58 -3.02
CA PHE A 466 7.60 16.02 -1.74
C PHE A 466 8.69 16.15 -0.67
N ASN A 467 9.93 15.82 -0.99
CA ASN A 467 11.07 15.99 -0.07
C ASN A 467 11.21 17.46 0.39
N LEU A 468 11.01 18.43 -0.51
CA LEU A 468 11.01 19.87 -0.17
C LEU A 468 9.82 20.27 0.71
N VAL A 469 8.64 19.70 0.47
CA VAL A 469 7.45 19.92 1.32
C VAL A 469 7.76 19.48 2.74
N GLY A 470 8.27 18.26 2.92
CA GLY A 470 8.64 17.73 4.25
C GLY A 470 9.65 18.62 4.96
N LEU A 471 10.70 19.07 4.26
CA LEU A 471 11.72 19.96 4.78
C LEU A 471 11.14 21.31 5.26
N CYS A 472 10.27 21.91 4.46
CA CYS A 472 9.64 23.18 4.80
C CYS A 472 8.63 23.04 5.96
N LEU A 473 7.84 21.97 6.00
CA LEU A 473 6.89 21.70 7.07
C LEU A 473 7.61 21.41 8.40
N ALA A 474 8.63 20.56 8.41
CA ALA A 474 9.38 20.23 9.62
C ALA A 474 10.08 21.48 10.22
N ARG A 475 10.59 22.36 9.37
CA ARG A 475 11.12 23.64 9.80
C ARG A 475 10.04 24.56 10.37
N ARG A 476 8.89 24.68 9.69
CA ARG A 476 7.78 25.52 10.12
C ARG A 476 7.28 25.15 11.53
N HIS A 477 7.25 23.84 11.84
CA HIS A 477 6.87 23.34 13.15
C HIS A 477 8.03 23.27 14.16
N ASP A 478 9.17 23.92 13.86
CA ASP A 478 10.37 23.95 14.71
C ASP A 478 10.90 22.55 15.09
N VAL A 479 10.73 21.60 14.18
CA VAL A 479 11.19 20.20 14.36
C VAL A 479 12.67 20.06 14.01
N ILE A 480 13.09 20.74 12.95
CA ILE A 480 14.49 20.74 12.47
C ILE A 480 14.98 22.15 12.24
N THR A 481 16.28 22.36 12.40
CA THR A 481 16.96 23.58 11.99
C THR A 481 17.56 23.33 10.61
N VAL A 482 17.14 24.08 9.61
CA VAL A 482 17.61 24.00 8.23
C VAL A 482 18.16 25.36 7.83
N ASP A 483 19.37 25.41 7.32
CA ASP A 483 19.92 26.65 6.80
C ASP A 483 19.48 26.94 5.37
N ALA A 484 19.72 28.16 4.91
CA ALA A 484 19.37 28.57 3.56
C ALA A 484 20.16 27.79 2.49
N GLY A 485 21.35 27.31 2.81
CA GLY A 485 22.18 26.50 1.92
C GLY A 485 21.58 25.11 1.69
N ASP A 486 21.05 24.47 2.73
CA ASP A 486 20.37 23.16 2.61
C ASP A 486 19.13 23.26 1.74
N ILE A 487 18.33 24.31 1.93
CA ILE A 487 17.14 24.54 1.09
C ILE A 487 17.56 24.83 -0.36
N ALA A 488 18.61 25.62 -0.57
CA ALA A 488 19.11 25.89 -1.91
C ALA A 488 19.60 24.63 -2.62
N ARG A 489 20.32 23.75 -1.91
CA ARG A 489 20.74 22.44 -2.44
C ARG A 489 19.54 21.55 -2.77
N ALA A 490 18.59 21.42 -1.83
CA ALA A 490 17.38 20.61 -2.02
C ALA A 490 16.53 21.09 -3.21
N SER A 491 16.53 22.40 -3.50
CA SER A 491 15.78 23.03 -4.58
C SER A 491 16.54 23.18 -5.90
N ALA A 492 17.80 22.72 -5.97
CA ALA A 492 18.62 22.86 -7.17
C ALA A 492 17.94 22.27 -8.42
N GLY A 493 17.83 23.09 -9.48
CA GLY A 493 17.15 22.71 -10.73
C GLY A 493 15.61 22.66 -10.66
N LEU A 494 15.01 22.94 -9.50
CA LEU A 494 13.55 23.07 -9.33
C LEU A 494 13.14 24.54 -9.15
N ILE A 495 13.94 25.28 -8.41
CA ILE A 495 13.71 26.69 -8.11
C ILE A 495 14.93 27.49 -8.58
N GLU A 496 14.71 28.46 -9.44
CA GLU A 496 15.80 29.37 -9.88
C GLU A 496 16.34 30.19 -8.70
N PRO A 497 17.67 30.27 -8.52
CA PRO A 497 18.25 31.09 -7.47
C PRO A 497 17.95 32.56 -7.72
N ASP A 498 17.42 33.27 -6.74
CA ASP A 498 17.26 34.71 -6.78
C ASP A 498 18.58 35.42 -6.47
N ALA A 499 18.99 36.32 -7.32
CA ALA A 499 20.22 37.10 -7.21
C ALA A 499 20.27 38.09 -6.02
N GLY A 500 19.28 38.05 -5.10
CA GLY A 500 19.14 39.00 -3.99
C GLY A 500 18.65 38.45 -2.66
N SER A 501 18.55 37.12 -2.48
CA SER A 501 17.97 36.57 -1.25
C SER A 501 18.94 36.66 -0.06
N SER A 502 18.64 37.58 0.87
CA SER A 502 19.31 37.67 2.18
C SER A 502 18.98 36.47 3.07
N ALA A 503 19.97 36.03 3.85
CA ALA A 503 19.80 34.90 4.82
C ALA A 503 19.00 35.36 6.07
N GLY A 504 17.68 35.41 6.00
CA GLY A 504 16.82 35.80 7.13
C GLY A 504 15.50 34.99 7.17
N PRO A 505 14.69 35.12 8.24
CA PRO A 505 13.39 34.47 8.33
C PRO A 505 12.47 34.74 7.15
N GLU A 506 12.52 35.96 6.59
CA GLU A 506 11.75 36.36 5.40
C GLU A 506 12.17 35.59 4.13
N ALA A 507 13.47 35.27 3.99
CA ALA A 507 13.97 34.47 2.88
C ALA A 507 13.39 33.04 2.89
N VAL A 508 13.13 32.51 4.06
CA VAL A 508 12.60 31.14 4.25
C VAL A 508 11.12 31.07 3.95
N GLN A 509 10.33 32.05 4.43
CA GLN A 509 8.92 32.15 4.07
C GLN A 509 8.77 32.28 2.54
N TYR A 510 9.66 33.05 1.93
CA TYR A 510 9.70 33.20 0.48
C TYR A 510 9.99 31.89 -0.25
N VAL A 511 10.91 31.06 0.27
CA VAL A 511 11.20 29.73 -0.32
C VAL A 511 10.01 28.79 -0.18
N SER A 512 9.35 28.74 0.99
CA SER A 512 8.15 27.90 1.19
C SER A 512 7.04 28.24 0.19
N ILE A 513 6.81 29.54 -0.10
CA ILE A 513 5.86 29.97 -1.13
C ILE A 513 6.27 29.48 -2.52
N ARG A 514 7.57 29.49 -2.83
CA ARG A 514 8.07 29.00 -4.14
C ARG A 514 7.94 27.48 -4.25
N VAL A 515 8.17 26.74 -3.16
CA VAL A 515 7.93 25.29 -3.10
C VAL A 515 6.45 25.00 -3.35
N ALA A 516 5.54 25.72 -2.69
CA ALA A 516 4.10 25.57 -2.91
C ALA A 516 3.73 25.75 -4.40
N ARG A 517 4.20 26.84 -5.03
CA ARG A 517 3.96 27.12 -6.45
C ARG A 517 4.61 26.08 -7.39
N GLY A 518 5.77 25.56 -7.02
CA GLY A 518 6.45 24.53 -7.79
C GLY A 518 5.71 23.20 -7.74
N LEU A 519 5.26 22.81 -6.55
CA LEU A 519 4.43 21.61 -6.33
C LEU A 519 3.14 21.67 -7.17
N GLU A 520 2.46 22.82 -7.17
CA GLU A 520 1.24 23.03 -7.96
C GLU A 520 1.50 22.90 -9.47
N ARG A 521 2.56 23.52 -10.00
CA ARG A 521 2.93 23.42 -11.42
C ARG A 521 3.33 22.00 -11.82
N TRP A 522 4.08 21.30 -10.96
CA TRP A 522 4.38 19.89 -11.19
C TRP A 522 3.09 19.08 -11.26
N PHE A 523 2.15 19.34 -10.37
CA PHE A 523 0.88 18.63 -10.31
C PHE A 523 0.03 18.83 -11.58
N GLU A 524 0.08 19.99 -12.23
CA GLU A 524 -0.55 20.19 -13.54
C GLU A 524 0.02 19.23 -14.61
N THR A 525 1.35 19.10 -14.67
CA THR A 525 2.02 18.13 -15.56
C THR A 525 1.65 16.69 -15.21
N TYR A 526 1.61 16.37 -13.92
CA TYR A 526 1.16 15.07 -13.42
C TYR A 526 -0.28 14.75 -13.86
N CYS A 527 -1.21 15.71 -13.78
CA CYS A 527 -2.58 15.53 -14.24
C CYS A 527 -2.68 15.16 -15.72
N ASP A 528 -1.87 15.76 -16.57
CA ASP A 528 -1.86 15.45 -18.00
C ASP A 528 -1.32 14.03 -18.26
N LEU A 529 -0.29 13.60 -17.54
CA LEU A 529 0.23 12.24 -17.60
C LEU A 529 -0.78 11.23 -17.06
N TRP A 530 -1.42 11.53 -15.94
CA TRP A 530 -2.49 10.72 -15.37
C TRP A 530 -3.61 10.47 -16.38
N ARG A 531 -4.13 11.52 -17.01
CA ARG A 531 -5.21 11.44 -18.01
C ARG A 531 -4.85 10.62 -19.24
N SER A 532 -3.56 10.43 -19.50
CA SER A 532 -3.09 9.58 -20.62
C SER A 532 -3.29 8.08 -20.36
N VAL A 533 -3.47 7.65 -19.10
CA VAL A 533 -3.51 6.23 -18.69
C VAL A 533 -4.66 5.89 -17.73
N SER A 534 -5.27 6.86 -17.07
CA SER A 534 -6.27 6.66 -16.02
C SER A 534 -7.50 7.56 -16.20
N ALA A 535 -8.62 7.14 -15.63
CA ALA A 535 -9.82 7.97 -15.52
C ALA A 535 -9.71 8.98 -14.36
N GLU A 536 -10.51 10.04 -14.39
CA GLU A 536 -10.39 11.16 -13.42
C GLU A 536 -10.99 10.89 -12.02
N SER A 537 -11.46 9.69 -11.73
CA SER A 537 -12.28 9.41 -10.53
C SER A 537 -11.64 9.82 -9.20
N GLU A 538 -10.34 9.62 -9.02
CA GLU A 538 -9.63 9.96 -7.77
C GLU A 538 -8.75 11.22 -7.88
N LEU A 539 -8.59 11.77 -9.07
CA LEU A 539 -7.68 12.90 -9.31
C LEU A 539 -8.03 14.14 -8.45
N ALA A 540 -9.32 14.40 -8.22
CA ALA A 540 -9.76 15.50 -7.36
C ALA A 540 -9.35 15.29 -5.89
N ARG A 541 -9.28 14.06 -5.41
CA ARG A 541 -8.84 13.74 -4.05
C ARG A 541 -7.33 13.89 -3.91
N ILE A 542 -6.56 13.43 -4.90
CA ILE A 542 -5.11 13.67 -4.99
C ILE A 542 -4.85 15.19 -4.98
N ALA A 543 -5.58 15.94 -5.81
CA ALA A 543 -5.50 17.40 -5.86
C ALA A 543 -5.73 18.04 -4.48
N SER A 544 -6.71 17.55 -3.72
CA SER A 544 -7.01 18.05 -2.37
C SER A 544 -5.81 17.96 -1.44
N ILE A 545 -5.06 16.86 -1.46
CA ILE A 545 -3.83 16.72 -0.64
C ILE A 545 -2.75 17.67 -1.11
N VAL A 546 -2.52 17.77 -2.41
CA VAL A 546 -1.51 18.69 -2.99
C VAL A 546 -1.80 20.14 -2.61
N TRP A 547 -3.06 20.58 -2.74
CA TRP A 547 -3.46 21.94 -2.40
C TRP A 547 -3.37 22.22 -0.90
N ARG A 548 -3.79 21.28 -0.04
CA ARG A 548 -3.68 21.43 1.42
C ARG A 548 -2.22 21.54 1.88
N CYS A 549 -1.31 20.75 1.28
CA CYS A 549 0.12 20.90 1.53
C CYS A 549 0.66 22.26 1.04
N ALA A 550 0.26 22.70 -0.17
CA ALA A 550 0.68 24.00 -0.70
C ALA A 550 0.18 25.17 0.17
N ASP A 551 -1.06 25.09 0.68
CA ASP A 551 -1.63 26.10 1.58
C ASP A 551 -0.92 26.09 2.94
N ALA A 552 -0.58 24.90 3.47
CA ALA A 552 0.21 24.78 4.69
C ALA A 552 1.59 25.42 4.56
N LEU A 553 2.20 25.41 3.38
CA LEU A 553 3.47 26.09 3.12
C LEU A 553 3.35 27.62 3.00
N ARG A 554 2.17 28.15 2.65
CA ARG A 554 1.90 29.59 2.52
C ARG A 554 1.50 30.24 3.84
N SER A 555 0.78 29.50 4.69
CA SER A 555 0.31 30.00 5.99
C SER A 555 1.43 30.14 6.99
#